data_1bcf4f3d3f25a229bb880fce17128bd8
#
_entry.id   1bcf4f3d3f25a229bb880fce17128bd8
#
_cell.length_a   1.000
_cell.length_b   1.000
_cell.length_c   1.000
_cell.angle_alpha   90.00
_cell.angle_beta   90.00
_cell.angle_gamma   90.00
#
_symmetry.space_group_name_H-M   'P 1'
#
loop_
_entity.id
_entity.type
_entity.pdbx_description
1 polymer ?
#
loop_
_entity_poly.entity_id
_entity_poly.type
_entity_poly.pdbx_seq_one_letter_code
_entity_poly.pdbx_strand_id
1 'polypeptide(L)'
;MLRNARGEGSFTKNANRTVTHRKGVGYKADGGRKTLTVTASSRAACIREMKKKEAEWEQQKELEKIDGKITLAQFCQLHLDYQVENDELKPKSIDRRECTINNQIAKYPLGKLQLQAVREEDISKHIKALMDEGKLSGESIVKVVNVINAAYNWGIARKSLQDNPLQASKDQLLKKVRKKTEKDAFEADVTVFSEEEVEKIEREALEVKVNGKLKYAAGRQLMLLLYTGIRVGELLGLRWRDWDGECLVINKSISMAKNRNKSSDAENNFIPCEGTTKNQKARILVLSDKANKILQNIKNESSEDPNEFIAVTRTGKLNTASNLEHRLEVILKNAGIEDVNGGLHTLRKTFATDLYEKGAKVEEVAAYIGDLESTTRKYYIAIRKKKGSGADAKHVVELPMLKSGKDVQENAV
;
A
#
# COMPACT_ATOMS: atom_id res chain seq x y z
N MET A 1 -4.93 -33.29 40.25
CA MET A 1 -4.04 -32.21 39.77
C MET A 1 -4.32 -31.97 38.30
N LEU A 2 -4.83 -30.80 37.95
CA LEU A 2 -5.02 -30.40 36.55
C LEU A 2 -3.63 -30.25 35.91
N ARG A 3 -3.35 -31.06 34.86
CA ARG A 3 -2.13 -30.89 34.05
C ARG A 3 -2.19 -29.53 33.32
N ASN A 4 -1.12 -28.73 33.44
CA ASN A 4 -0.99 -27.49 32.72
C ASN A 4 -0.98 -27.76 31.21
N ALA A 5 -1.52 -26.82 30.41
CA ALA A 5 -1.44 -26.90 28.96
C ALA A 5 0.02 -26.91 28.46
N ARG A 6 0.25 -27.55 27.33
CA ARG A 6 1.60 -27.67 26.74
C ARG A 6 2.16 -26.26 26.47
N GLY A 7 3.29 -25.91 27.12
CA GLY A 7 3.94 -24.59 26.96
C GLY A 7 3.73 -23.62 28.14
N GLU A 8 2.79 -23.86 29.05
CA GLU A 8 2.53 -22.98 30.20
C GLU A 8 3.59 -23.07 31.35
N GLY A 9 4.49 -24.04 31.33
CA GLY A 9 5.46 -24.25 32.36
C GLY A 9 4.89 -24.95 33.60
N SER A 10 5.67 -25.05 34.70
CA SER A 10 5.31 -25.72 35.93
C SER A 10 5.18 -24.74 37.09
N PHE A 11 4.22 -25.02 38.00
CA PHE A 11 4.02 -24.29 39.24
C PHE A 11 4.30 -25.18 40.42
N THR A 12 5.09 -24.69 41.39
CA THR A 12 5.39 -25.36 42.63
C THR A 12 5.00 -24.47 43.82
N LYS A 13 4.24 -25.00 44.77
CA LYS A 13 3.98 -24.30 46.05
C LYS A 13 5.14 -24.56 47.01
N ASN A 14 5.68 -23.50 47.58
CA ASN A 14 6.78 -23.57 48.53
C ASN A 14 6.25 -23.64 49.98
N ALA A 15 7.06 -24.11 50.90
CA ALA A 15 6.71 -24.22 52.31
C ALA A 15 6.38 -22.86 52.97
N ASN A 16 6.97 -21.76 52.44
CA ASN A 16 6.73 -20.36 52.87
C ASN A 16 5.48 -19.72 52.26
N ARG A 17 4.51 -20.48 51.76
CA ARG A 17 3.27 -20.05 51.12
C ARG A 17 3.45 -19.27 49.80
N THR A 18 4.67 -19.20 49.24
CA THR A 18 4.90 -18.62 47.92
C THR A 18 4.69 -19.67 46.82
N VAL A 19 4.55 -19.20 45.58
CA VAL A 19 4.43 -20.03 44.38
C VAL A 19 5.62 -19.77 43.48
N THR A 20 6.29 -20.81 43.00
CA THR A 20 7.34 -20.72 41.99
C THR A 20 6.80 -21.18 40.63
N HIS A 21 6.96 -20.38 39.63
CA HIS A 21 6.63 -20.69 38.22
C HIS A 21 7.92 -20.84 37.41
N ARG A 22 8.05 -21.97 36.71
CA ARG A 22 9.18 -22.27 35.82
C ARG A 22 8.66 -22.51 34.42
N LYS A 23 9.22 -21.78 33.42
CA LYS A 23 8.82 -21.89 32.02
C LYS A 23 10.05 -21.91 31.12
N GLY A 24 10.12 -22.89 30.21
CA GLY A 24 11.14 -22.93 29.15
C GLY A 24 10.82 -21.92 28.08
N VAL A 25 11.78 -21.06 27.70
CA VAL A 25 11.59 -19.95 26.74
C VAL A 25 12.49 -20.09 25.51
N GLY A 26 13.04 -21.27 25.25
CA GLY A 26 13.88 -21.54 24.09
C GLY A 26 15.29 -21.96 24.44
N TYR A 27 16.25 -21.60 23.62
CA TYR A 27 17.67 -21.97 23.75
C TYR A 27 18.53 -20.71 23.79
N LYS A 28 19.65 -20.77 24.54
CA LYS A 28 20.70 -19.76 24.55
C LYS A 28 21.55 -19.85 23.26
N ALA A 29 22.40 -18.87 23.00
CA ALA A 29 23.36 -18.87 21.90
C ALA A 29 24.35 -20.07 21.93
N ASP A 30 24.64 -20.61 23.13
CA ASP A 30 25.48 -21.79 23.35
C ASP A 30 24.74 -23.14 23.12
N GLY A 31 23.49 -23.11 22.69
CA GLY A 31 22.62 -24.29 22.47
C GLY A 31 21.97 -24.82 23.74
N GLY A 32 22.28 -24.29 24.93
CA GLY A 32 21.70 -24.71 26.20
C GLY A 32 20.24 -24.24 26.37
N ARG A 33 19.39 -25.11 26.97
CA ARG A 33 17.98 -24.76 27.22
C ARG A 33 17.85 -23.61 28.22
N LYS A 34 17.09 -22.56 27.88
CA LYS A 34 16.78 -21.43 28.77
C LYS A 34 15.46 -21.66 29.47
N THR A 35 15.50 -21.58 30.80
CA THR A 35 14.32 -21.63 31.65
C THR A 35 14.25 -20.37 32.51
N LEU A 36 13.13 -19.68 32.49
CA LEU A 36 12.84 -18.58 33.40
C LEU A 36 12.16 -19.09 34.65
N THR A 37 12.48 -18.49 35.77
CA THR A 37 11.92 -18.83 37.06
C THR A 37 11.47 -17.56 37.77
N VAL A 38 10.25 -17.61 38.31
CA VAL A 38 9.64 -16.51 39.07
C VAL A 38 9.04 -17.08 40.33
N THR A 39 9.22 -16.42 41.48
CA THR A 39 8.58 -16.75 42.73
C THR A 39 7.81 -15.55 43.24
N ALA A 40 6.52 -15.71 43.54
CA ALA A 40 5.65 -14.64 44.02
C ALA A 40 4.62 -15.18 45.04
N SER A 41 3.86 -14.27 45.66
CA SER A 41 2.86 -14.60 46.68
C SER A 41 1.64 -15.37 46.14
N SER A 42 1.39 -15.33 44.85
CA SER A 42 0.25 -16.02 44.22
C SER A 42 0.57 -16.47 42.79
N ARG A 43 -0.23 -17.43 42.27
CA ARG A 43 -0.13 -17.90 40.89
C ARG A 43 -0.34 -16.77 39.89
N ALA A 44 -1.30 -15.86 40.13
CA ALA A 44 -1.57 -14.72 39.28
C ALA A 44 -0.41 -13.71 39.23
N ALA A 45 0.25 -13.48 40.38
CA ALA A 45 1.46 -12.67 40.48
C ALA A 45 2.63 -13.31 39.73
N CYS A 46 2.82 -14.63 39.84
CA CYS A 46 3.84 -15.35 39.06
C CYS A 46 3.64 -15.23 37.58
N ILE A 47 2.39 -15.31 37.09
CA ILE A 47 2.08 -15.18 35.66
C ILE A 47 2.43 -13.77 35.17
N ARG A 48 2.08 -12.70 35.90
CA ARG A 48 2.42 -11.33 35.53
C ARG A 48 3.92 -11.09 35.47
N GLU A 49 4.64 -11.51 36.50
CA GLU A 49 6.10 -11.37 36.53
C GLU A 49 6.80 -12.27 35.51
N MET A 50 6.24 -13.44 35.18
CA MET A 50 6.78 -14.30 34.11
C MET A 50 6.66 -13.62 32.75
N LYS A 51 5.50 -13.03 32.42
CA LYS A 51 5.32 -12.27 31.18
C LYS A 51 6.33 -11.12 31.07
N LYS A 52 6.61 -10.42 32.13
CA LYS A 52 7.63 -9.37 32.18
C LYS A 52 9.02 -9.92 31.88
N LYS A 53 9.40 -11.01 32.54
CA LYS A 53 10.70 -11.68 32.32
C LYS A 53 10.81 -12.33 30.92
N GLU A 54 9.72 -12.80 30.35
CA GLU A 54 9.70 -13.31 28.99
C GLU A 54 9.98 -12.16 28.00
N ALA A 55 9.32 -11.02 28.17
CA ALA A 55 9.57 -9.82 27.35
C ALA A 55 11.02 -9.32 27.49
N GLU A 56 11.57 -9.31 28.73
CA GLU A 56 12.97 -8.96 28.96
C GLU A 56 13.94 -9.96 28.31
N TRP A 57 13.62 -11.25 28.32
CA TRP A 57 14.42 -12.28 27.66
C TRP A 57 14.38 -12.19 26.15
N GLU A 58 13.19 -11.98 25.55
CA GLU A 58 13.06 -11.76 24.11
C GLU A 58 13.81 -10.49 23.68
N GLN A 59 13.70 -9.43 24.47
CA GLN A 59 14.46 -8.20 24.24
C GLN A 59 15.97 -8.42 24.31
N GLN A 60 16.45 -9.22 25.28
CA GLN A 60 17.87 -9.56 25.42
C GLN A 60 18.36 -10.46 24.29
N LYS A 61 17.54 -11.40 23.82
CA LYS A 61 17.84 -12.26 22.66
C LYS A 61 17.93 -11.48 21.36
N GLU A 62 17.13 -10.45 21.20
CA GLU A 62 17.22 -9.51 20.07
C GLU A 62 18.47 -8.62 20.16
N LEU A 63 18.86 -8.22 21.38
CA LEU A 63 20.11 -7.49 21.62
C LEU A 63 21.34 -8.34 21.31
N GLU A 64 21.32 -9.65 21.64
CA GLU A 64 22.38 -10.60 21.28
C GLU A 64 22.49 -10.82 19.77
N LYS A 65 21.40 -10.67 19.01
CA LYS A 65 21.41 -10.67 17.53
C LYS A 65 22.07 -9.42 16.92
N ILE A 66 22.16 -8.33 17.67
CA ILE A 66 22.87 -7.11 17.25
C ILE A 66 24.33 -7.20 17.73
N ASP A 67 25.01 -8.26 17.31
CA ASP A 67 26.47 -8.34 17.44
C ASP A 67 27.08 -7.13 16.69
N GLY A 68 28.12 -6.50 17.26
CA GLY A 68 28.79 -5.31 16.70
C GLY A 68 29.28 -5.45 15.25
N LYS A 69 29.16 -6.65 14.67
CA LYS A 69 29.46 -6.98 13.29
C LYS A 69 28.30 -6.86 12.32
N ILE A 70 27.05 -6.63 12.80
CA ILE A 70 25.89 -6.49 11.93
C ILE A 70 26.04 -5.29 10.98
N THR A 71 25.73 -5.48 9.71
CA THR A 71 25.74 -4.39 8.73
C THR A 71 24.46 -3.56 8.78
N LEU A 72 24.49 -2.33 8.25
CA LEU A 72 23.31 -1.47 8.16
C LEU A 72 22.16 -2.15 7.43
N ALA A 73 22.42 -2.84 6.31
CA ALA A 73 21.38 -3.54 5.55
C ALA A 73 20.75 -4.67 6.37
N GLN A 74 21.55 -5.46 7.07
CA GLN A 74 21.06 -6.52 7.95
C GLN A 74 20.24 -5.97 9.12
N PHE A 75 20.65 -4.82 9.67
CA PHE A 75 19.90 -4.16 10.74
C PHE A 75 18.54 -3.61 10.27
N CYS A 76 18.49 -2.99 9.08
CA CYS A 76 17.23 -2.58 8.47
C CYS A 76 16.30 -3.78 8.19
N GLN A 77 16.87 -4.93 7.78
CA GLN A 77 16.10 -6.15 7.59
C GLN A 77 15.56 -6.70 8.91
N LEU A 78 16.37 -6.73 9.97
CA LEU A 78 15.95 -7.15 11.30
C LEU A 78 14.77 -6.31 11.84
N HIS A 79 14.82 -5.00 11.61
CA HIS A 79 13.69 -4.11 11.95
C HIS A 79 12.43 -4.43 11.13
N LEU A 80 12.59 -4.74 9.83
CA LEU A 80 11.45 -5.13 8.98
C LEU A 80 10.85 -6.46 9.45
N ASP A 81 11.69 -7.45 9.77
CA ASP A 81 11.25 -8.76 10.26
C ASP A 81 10.46 -8.62 11.57
N TYR A 82 10.94 -7.78 12.49
CA TYR A 82 10.21 -7.43 13.70
C TYR A 82 8.83 -6.83 13.40
N GLN A 83 8.74 -5.91 12.44
CA GLN A 83 7.46 -5.29 12.06
C GLN A 83 6.49 -6.28 11.40
N VAL A 84 7.01 -7.29 10.71
CA VAL A 84 6.22 -8.39 10.15
C VAL A 84 5.69 -9.29 11.27
N GLU A 85 6.55 -9.67 12.21
CA GLU A 85 6.17 -10.54 13.34
C GLU A 85 5.13 -9.92 14.28
N ASN A 86 5.08 -8.58 14.35
CA ASN A 86 4.14 -7.84 15.20
C ASN A 86 2.94 -7.22 14.42
N ASP A 87 2.73 -7.60 13.16
CA ASP A 87 1.62 -7.11 12.33
C ASP A 87 1.54 -5.57 12.22
N GLU A 88 2.68 -4.87 12.36
CA GLU A 88 2.73 -3.40 12.33
C GLU A 88 2.48 -2.83 10.93
N LEU A 89 2.59 -3.63 9.88
CA LEU A 89 2.58 -3.18 8.50
C LEU A 89 1.59 -3.95 7.62
N LYS A 90 0.94 -3.24 6.73
CA LYS A 90 0.17 -3.86 5.65
C LYS A 90 1.10 -4.63 4.70
N PRO A 91 0.68 -5.79 4.14
CA PRO A 91 1.53 -6.65 3.30
C PRO A 91 2.26 -5.92 2.16
N LYS A 92 1.57 -5.02 1.46
CA LYS A 92 2.17 -4.22 0.38
C LYS A 92 3.24 -3.23 0.87
N SER A 93 3.13 -2.76 2.12
CA SER A 93 4.14 -1.88 2.74
C SER A 93 5.40 -2.65 3.10
N ILE A 94 5.24 -3.91 3.52
CA ILE A 94 6.34 -4.84 3.76
C ILE A 94 7.14 -5.06 2.47
N ASP A 95 6.46 -5.43 1.36
CA ASP A 95 7.09 -5.63 0.05
C ASP A 95 7.89 -4.41 -0.39
N ARG A 96 7.33 -3.22 -0.18
CA ARG A 96 8.00 -1.97 -0.56
C ARG A 96 9.23 -1.68 0.29
N ARG A 97 9.17 -1.93 1.61
CA ARG A 97 10.32 -1.77 2.50
C ARG A 97 11.41 -2.79 2.18
N GLU A 98 11.04 -4.06 1.98
CA GLU A 98 11.95 -5.13 1.56
C GLU A 98 12.66 -4.77 0.24
N CYS A 99 11.91 -4.28 -0.76
CA CYS A 99 12.46 -3.80 -2.01
C CYS A 99 13.44 -2.63 -1.80
N THR A 100 13.11 -1.67 -0.92
CA THR A 100 13.99 -0.54 -0.59
C THR A 100 15.28 -1.02 0.08
N ILE A 101 15.21 -1.92 1.05
CA ILE A 101 16.38 -2.48 1.73
C ILE A 101 17.28 -3.21 0.72
N ASN A 102 16.70 -4.11 -0.07
CA ASN A 102 17.45 -4.97 -0.97
C ASN A 102 18.09 -4.20 -2.14
N ASN A 103 17.37 -3.24 -2.73
CA ASN A 103 17.81 -2.59 -3.96
C ASN A 103 18.49 -1.24 -3.74
N GLN A 104 18.15 -0.49 -2.70
CA GLN A 104 18.66 0.87 -2.47
C GLN A 104 19.61 0.96 -1.27
N ILE A 105 19.69 -0.07 -0.43
CA ILE A 105 20.61 -0.08 0.72
C ILE A 105 21.65 -1.20 0.57
N ALA A 106 21.21 -2.47 0.51
CA ALA A 106 22.11 -3.63 0.55
C ALA A 106 23.08 -3.72 -0.63
N LYS A 107 22.66 -3.29 -1.81
CA LYS A 107 23.51 -3.29 -3.03
C LYS A 107 24.60 -2.22 -3.02
N TYR A 108 24.50 -1.22 -2.15
CA TYR A 108 25.40 -0.08 -2.10
C TYR A 108 26.44 -0.22 -0.96
N PRO A 109 27.58 0.49 -1.05
CA PRO A 109 28.61 0.46 -0.01
C PRO A 109 28.07 0.76 1.40
N LEU A 110 27.15 1.72 1.53
CA LEU A 110 26.52 2.08 2.81
C LEU A 110 25.91 0.87 3.51
N GLY A 111 25.16 0.03 2.79
CA GLY A 111 24.49 -1.13 3.37
C GLY A 111 25.43 -2.22 3.90
N LYS A 112 26.70 -2.21 3.42
CA LYS A 112 27.76 -3.14 3.82
C LYS A 112 28.58 -2.65 5.01
N LEU A 113 28.44 -1.38 5.39
CA LEU A 113 29.13 -0.85 6.56
C LEU A 113 28.59 -1.52 7.84
N GLN A 114 29.50 -1.78 8.79
CA GLN A 114 29.10 -2.18 10.12
C GLN A 114 28.28 -1.08 10.78
N LEU A 115 27.20 -1.44 11.45
CA LEU A 115 26.21 -0.51 12.00
C LEU A 115 26.84 0.58 12.89
N GLN A 116 27.83 0.20 13.70
CA GLN A 116 28.55 1.10 14.60
C GLN A 116 29.49 2.08 13.87
N ALA A 117 29.91 1.75 12.65
CA ALA A 117 30.79 2.59 11.83
C ALA A 117 30.04 3.61 10.97
N VAL A 118 28.73 3.45 10.81
CA VAL A 118 27.91 4.36 9.99
C VAL A 118 27.85 5.74 10.61
N ARG A 119 28.20 6.75 9.82
CA ARG A 119 28.13 8.18 10.18
C ARG A 119 27.08 8.89 9.32
N GLU A 120 26.63 10.05 9.75
CA GLU A 120 25.74 10.92 8.98
C GLU A 120 26.25 11.20 7.57
N GLU A 121 27.57 11.42 7.46
CA GLU A 121 28.24 11.71 6.18
C GLU A 121 28.13 10.55 5.18
N ASP A 122 28.17 9.29 5.65
CA ASP A 122 28.04 8.11 4.79
C ASP A 122 26.61 8.02 4.23
N ILE A 123 25.61 8.29 5.07
CA ILE A 123 24.22 8.33 4.64
C ILE A 123 24.00 9.48 3.66
N SER A 124 24.51 10.67 3.96
CA SER A 124 24.40 11.85 3.09
C SER A 124 25.06 11.63 1.73
N LYS A 125 26.25 11.01 1.69
CA LYS A 125 26.93 10.61 0.44
C LYS A 125 26.10 9.61 -0.37
N HIS A 126 25.53 8.60 0.30
CA HIS A 126 24.66 7.61 -0.34
C HIS A 126 23.42 8.25 -0.96
N ILE A 127 22.72 9.10 -0.21
CA ILE A 127 21.53 9.79 -0.72
C ILE A 127 21.88 10.70 -1.90
N LYS A 128 23.01 11.40 -1.84
CA LYS A 128 23.52 12.19 -2.98
C LYS A 128 23.77 11.31 -4.19
N ALA A 129 24.44 10.16 -4.03
CA ALA A 129 24.69 9.23 -5.12
C ALA A 129 23.40 8.74 -5.78
N LEU A 130 22.37 8.37 -4.99
CA LEU A 130 21.07 7.99 -5.52
C LEU A 130 20.36 9.14 -6.27
N MET A 131 20.55 10.39 -5.82
CA MET A 131 20.04 11.57 -6.52
C MET A 131 20.76 11.81 -7.85
N ASP A 132 22.08 11.63 -7.88
CA ASP A 132 22.92 11.88 -9.05
C ASP A 132 22.77 10.77 -10.12
N GLU A 133 22.48 9.53 -9.72
CA GLU A 133 22.11 8.44 -10.65
C GLU A 133 20.82 8.73 -11.44
N GLY A 134 19.91 9.55 -10.92
CA GLY A 134 18.67 9.93 -11.61
C GLY A 134 17.65 8.81 -11.84
N LYS A 135 17.91 7.58 -11.35
CA LYS A 135 17.02 6.41 -11.55
C LYS A 135 15.82 6.37 -10.64
N LEU A 136 15.86 7.09 -9.53
CA LEU A 136 14.82 7.10 -8.51
C LEU A 136 14.15 8.46 -8.41
N SER A 137 12.82 8.45 -8.27
CA SER A 137 12.10 9.68 -7.89
C SER A 137 12.53 10.13 -6.49
N GLY A 138 12.45 11.42 -6.23
CA GLY A 138 12.77 11.96 -4.89
C GLY A 138 11.92 11.35 -3.78
N GLU A 139 10.63 11.01 -4.05
CA GLU A 139 9.81 10.28 -3.07
C GLU A 139 10.36 8.88 -2.77
N SER A 140 10.98 8.21 -3.74
CA SER A 140 11.62 6.93 -3.53
C SER A 140 12.88 7.08 -2.67
N ILE A 141 13.65 8.13 -2.89
CA ILE A 141 14.82 8.47 -2.07
C ILE A 141 14.41 8.84 -0.63
N VAL A 142 13.31 9.60 -0.45
CA VAL A 142 12.74 9.88 0.87
C VAL A 142 12.40 8.59 1.63
N LYS A 143 11.93 7.55 0.94
CA LYS A 143 11.65 6.23 1.57
C LYS A 143 12.92 5.56 2.06
N VAL A 144 14.05 5.68 1.35
CA VAL A 144 15.35 5.15 1.80
C VAL A 144 15.75 5.81 3.13
N VAL A 145 15.71 7.14 3.20
CA VAL A 145 15.99 7.89 4.44
C VAL A 145 15.08 7.45 5.58
N ASN A 146 13.78 7.29 5.30
CA ASN A 146 12.82 6.89 6.32
C ASN A 146 13.02 5.45 6.81
N VAL A 147 13.41 4.52 5.96
CA VAL A 147 13.72 3.13 6.36
C VAL A 147 14.93 3.10 7.29
N ILE A 148 16.02 3.78 6.93
CA ILE A 148 17.23 3.87 7.76
C ILE A 148 16.91 4.52 9.11
N ASN A 149 16.26 5.70 9.09
CA ASN A 149 15.89 6.42 10.31
C ASN A 149 14.97 5.62 11.24
N ALA A 150 13.99 4.90 10.68
CA ALA A 150 13.08 4.07 11.48
C ALA A 150 13.81 2.89 12.14
N ALA A 151 14.77 2.26 11.45
CA ALA A 151 15.58 1.20 12.01
C ALA A 151 16.43 1.69 13.19
N TYR A 152 17.11 2.84 13.05
CA TYR A 152 17.88 3.43 14.15
C TYR A 152 16.99 3.79 15.35
N ASN A 153 15.86 4.44 15.12
CA ASN A 153 14.91 4.79 16.20
C ASN A 153 14.37 3.54 16.91
N TRP A 154 14.12 2.46 16.17
CA TRP A 154 13.73 1.18 16.74
C TRP A 154 14.85 0.58 17.62
N GLY A 155 16.11 0.66 17.19
CA GLY A 155 17.26 0.23 17.98
C GLY A 155 17.45 1.04 19.26
N ILE A 156 17.26 2.37 19.21
CA ILE A 156 17.31 3.23 20.39
C ILE A 156 16.19 2.90 21.38
N ALA A 157 14.96 2.75 20.90
CA ALA A 157 13.81 2.40 21.73
C ALA A 157 14.02 1.08 22.48
N ARG A 158 14.82 0.17 21.92
CA ARG A 158 15.22 -1.11 22.53
C ARG A 158 16.53 -1.06 23.31
N LYS A 159 17.13 0.11 23.45
CA LYS A 159 18.42 0.30 24.14
C LYS A 159 19.58 -0.49 23.53
N SER A 160 19.45 -0.89 22.25
CA SER A 160 20.51 -1.58 21.49
C SER A 160 21.45 -0.60 20.79
N LEU A 161 21.02 0.64 20.60
CA LEU A 161 21.81 1.74 20.08
C LEU A 161 21.70 2.96 21.02
N GLN A 162 22.73 3.79 21.03
CA GLN A 162 22.79 5.00 21.86
C GLN A 162 22.21 6.20 21.12
N ASP A 163 22.48 6.31 19.80
CA ASP A 163 22.11 7.46 18.99
C ASP A 163 21.68 7.06 17.56
N ASN A 164 21.12 8.02 16.85
CA ASN A 164 20.74 7.91 15.46
C ASN A 164 21.54 8.94 14.64
N PRO A 165 22.40 8.53 13.71
CA PRO A 165 23.19 9.45 12.88
C PRO A 165 22.37 10.48 12.12
N LEU A 166 21.09 10.21 11.86
CA LEU A 166 20.18 11.11 11.16
C LEU A 166 19.39 12.04 12.07
N GLN A 167 19.51 11.95 13.40
CA GLN A 167 18.63 12.65 14.32
C GLN A 167 18.63 14.18 14.13
N ALA A 168 19.80 14.78 13.90
CA ALA A 168 19.94 16.21 13.70
C ALA A 168 19.74 16.66 12.24
N SER A 169 20.08 15.81 11.27
CA SER A 169 20.20 16.21 9.86
C SER A 169 19.08 15.72 8.96
N LYS A 170 18.24 14.79 9.44
CA LYS A 170 17.16 14.17 8.65
C LYS A 170 16.31 15.19 7.90
N ASP A 171 15.82 16.21 8.59
CA ASP A 171 14.89 17.18 7.99
C ASP A 171 15.58 18.05 6.92
N GLN A 172 16.85 18.39 7.14
CA GLN A 172 17.64 19.10 6.14
C GLN A 172 17.89 18.23 4.90
N LEU A 173 18.22 16.95 5.11
CA LEU A 173 18.42 15.99 4.04
C LEU A 173 17.14 15.78 3.22
N LEU A 174 15.99 15.62 3.89
CA LEU A 174 14.69 15.51 3.25
C LEU A 174 14.31 16.78 2.48
N LYS A 175 14.60 17.97 3.02
CA LYS A 175 14.38 19.25 2.31
C LYS A 175 15.21 19.31 1.02
N LYS A 176 16.48 18.90 1.04
CA LYS A 176 17.34 18.87 -0.15
C LYS A 176 16.78 17.94 -1.23
N VAL A 177 16.35 16.72 -0.84
CA VAL A 177 15.74 15.75 -1.76
C VAL A 177 14.45 16.33 -2.36
N ARG A 178 13.56 16.88 -1.53
CA ARG A 178 12.28 17.46 -1.98
C ARG A 178 12.46 18.66 -2.90
N LYS A 179 13.38 19.55 -2.59
CA LYS A 179 13.65 20.73 -3.41
C LYS A 179 14.09 20.38 -4.84
N LYS A 180 14.92 19.34 -4.99
CA LYS A 180 15.27 18.80 -6.33
C LYS A 180 14.03 18.23 -7.02
N THR A 181 13.23 17.46 -6.30
CA THR A 181 12.00 16.83 -6.83
C THR A 181 10.90 17.84 -7.16
N GLU A 182 10.77 18.91 -6.35
CA GLU A 182 9.77 19.97 -6.62
C GLU A 182 10.09 20.73 -7.90
N LYS A 183 11.37 20.94 -8.20
CA LYS A 183 11.81 21.50 -9.48
C LYS A 183 11.47 20.56 -10.63
N ASP A 184 11.79 19.28 -10.49
CA ASP A 184 11.48 18.26 -11.49
C ASP A 184 9.96 18.05 -11.65
N ALA A 185 9.19 18.08 -10.53
CA ALA A 185 7.73 17.91 -10.55
C ALA A 185 6.97 19.14 -11.05
N PHE A 186 7.56 20.34 -10.93
CA PHE A 186 6.97 21.56 -11.48
C PHE A 186 7.06 21.59 -13.01
N GLU A 187 8.06 20.91 -13.56
CA GLU A 187 8.27 20.72 -15.00
C GLU A 187 7.55 19.47 -15.53
N ALA A 188 7.15 18.53 -14.65
CA ALA A 188 6.46 17.31 -15.03
C ALA A 188 5.01 17.62 -15.43
N ASP A 189 4.69 17.43 -16.69
CA ASP A 189 3.34 17.55 -17.23
C ASP A 189 2.38 16.57 -16.56
N VAL A 190 1.26 17.09 -16.08
CA VAL A 190 0.16 16.21 -15.64
C VAL A 190 -0.47 15.63 -16.91
N THR A 191 -0.14 14.39 -17.19
CA THR A 191 -0.69 13.66 -18.33
C THR A 191 -2.14 13.29 -18.04
N VAL A 192 -3.03 13.72 -18.93
CA VAL A 192 -4.45 13.32 -19.03
C VAL A 192 -4.76 13.08 -20.50
N PHE A 193 -5.69 12.20 -20.77
CA PHE A 193 -6.15 11.97 -22.14
C PHE A 193 -7.09 13.10 -22.57
N SER A 194 -6.95 13.56 -23.81
CA SER A 194 -7.91 14.47 -24.47
C SER A 194 -9.23 13.75 -24.76
N GLU A 195 -10.28 14.50 -25.08
CA GLU A 195 -11.58 13.94 -25.44
C GLU A 195 -11.48 13.02 -26.68
N GLU A 196 -10.71 13.42 -27.68
CA GLU A 196 -10.45 12.59 -28.86
C GLU A 196 -9.69 11.31 -28.55
N GLU A 197 -8.71 11.37 -27.64
CA GLU A 197 -7.98 10.20 -27.17
C GLU A 197 -8.88 9.27 -26.36
N VAL A 198 -9.76 9.81 -25.51
CA VAL A 198 -10.76 9.03 -24.77
C VAL A 198 -11.68 8.28 -25.73
N GLU A 199 -12.16 8.91 -26.81
CA GLU A 199 -12.98 8.25 -27.82
C GLU A 199 -12.24 7.12 -28.54
N LYS A 200 -10.95 7.33 -28.88
CA LYS A 200 -10.11 6.29 -29.49
C LYS A 200 -9.90 5.11 -28.52
N ILE A 201 -9.62 5.40 -27.26
CA ILE A 201 -9.45 4.39 -26.20
C ILE A 201 -10.75 3.59 -26.04
N GLU A 202 -11.90 4.26 -25.96
CA GLU A 202 -13.22 3.63 -25.80
C GLU A 202 -13.50 2.67 -26.97
N ARG A 203 -13.31 3.15 -28.19
CA ARG A 203 -13.53 2.36 -29.42
C ARG A 203 -12.66 1.12 -29.46
N GLU A 204 -11.36 1.26 -29.20
CA GLU A 204 -10.42 0.15 -29.21
C GLU A 204 -10.70 -0.83 -28.05
N ALA A 205 -10.92 -0.32 -26.82
CA ALA A 205 -11.16 -1.13 -25.64
C ALA A 205 -12.43 -1.98 -25.72
N LEU A 206 -13.46 -1.48 -26.40
CA LEU A 206 -14.76 -2.13 -26.56
C LEU A 206 -14.93 -2.81 -27.93
N GLU A 207 -13.86 -2.90 -28.73
CA GLU A 207 -13.89 -3.57 -30.03
C GLU A 207 -14.33 -5.04 -29.91
N VAL A 208 -15.27 -5.43 -30.77
CA VAL A 208 -15.84 -6.77 -30.80
C VAL A 208 -15.27 -7.51 -32.00
N LYS A 209 -14.80 -8.72 -31.79
CA LYS A 209 -14.33 -9.61 -32.86
C LYS A 209 -15.49 -10.16 -33.70
N VAL A 210 -15.17 -10.72 -34.86
CA VAL A 210 -16.13 -11.37 -35.75
C VAL A 210 -17.02 -12.44 -35.05
N ASN A 211 -16.48 -13.08 -34.02
CA ASN A 211 -17.21 -14.08 -33.23
C ASN A 211 -18.10 -13.48 -32.10
N GLY A 212 -18.35 -12.18 -32.10
CA GLY A 212 -19.18 -11.50 -31.13
C GLY A 212 -18.53 -11.27 -29.74
N LYS A 213 -17.30 -11.75 -29.51
CA LYS A 213 -16.59 -11.57 -28.24
C LYS A 213 -15.71 -10.33 -28.25
N LEU A 214 -15.57 -9.67 -27.09
CA LEU A 214 -14.64 -8.58 -26.95
C LEU A 214 -13.21 -8.97 -27.35
N LYS A 215 -12.53 -8.08 -28.06
CA LYS A 215 -11.11 -8.22 -28.39
C LYS A 215 -10.26 -8.29 -27.12
N TYR A 216 -10.58 -7.44 -26.13
CA TYR A 216 -9.90 -7.36 -24.85
C TYR A 216 -10.86 -7.71 -23.70
N ALA A 217 -10.63 -8.81 -23.01
CA ALA A 217 -11.45 -9.22 -21.87
C ALA A 217 -11.49 -8.17 -20.73
N ALA A 218 -10.42 -7.39 -20.58
CA ALA A 218 -10.32 -6.32 -19.60
C ALA A 218 -10.83 -4.95 -20.12
N GLY A 219 -11.26 -4.84 -21.37
CA GLY A 219 -11.65 -3.57 -21.97
C GLY A 219 -12.75 -2.85 -21.16
N ARG A 220 -13.82 -3.56 -20.80
CA ARG A 220 -14.90 -2.99 -19.98
C ARG A 220 -14.43 -2.58 -18.58
N GLN A 221 -13.50 -3.34 -17.97
CA GLN A 221 -12.93 -3.00 -16.66
C GLN A 221 -12.11 -1.70 -16.72
N LEU A 222 -11.36 -1.48 -17.81
CA LEU A 222 -10.62 -0.25 -18.04
C LEU A 222 -11.56 0.93 -18.29
N MET A 223 -12.64 0.72 -19.03
CA MET A 223 -13.66 1.76 -19.23
C MET A 223 -14.39 2.09 -17.92
N LEU A 224 -14.62 1.12 -17.04
CA LEU A 224 -15.18 1.39 -15.71
C LEU A 224 -14.25 2.27 -14.88
N LEU A 225 -12.92 2.04 -14.93
CA LEU A 225 -11.94 2.94 -14.31
C LEU A 225 -12.01 4.36 -14.87
N LEU A 226 -12.13 4.48 -16.20
CA LEU A 226 -12.21 5.76 -16.90
C LEU A 226 -13.50 6.53 -16.55
N TYR A 227 -14.65 5.84 -16.47
CA TYR A 227 -15.95 6.49 -16.24
C TYR A 227 -16.34 6.66 -14.78
N THR A 228 -15.56 6.14 -13.85
CA THR A 228 -15.81 6.27 -12.41
C THR A 228 -14.69 6.93 -11.64
N GLY A 229 -13.49 6.98 -12.23
CA GLY A 229 -12.31 7.49 -11.56
C GLY A 229 -11.90 6.74 -10.29
N ILE A 230 -12.41 5.53 -10.04
CA ILE A 230 -12.01 4.72 -8.88
C ILE A 230 -10.56 4.24 -9.02
N ARG A 231 -9.93 3.90 -7.90
CA ARG A 231 -8.56 3.33 -7.93
C ARG A 231 -8.61 1.88 -8.42
N VAL A 232 -7.56 1.44 -9.11
CA VAL A 232 -7.47 0.05 -9.59
C VAL A 232 -7.67 -0.97 -8.46
N GLY A 233 -7.11 -0.71 -7.28
CA GLY A 233 -7.32 -1.61 -6.13
C GLY A 233 -8.76 -1.61 -5.64
N GLU A 234 -9.49 -0.52 -5.75
CA GLU A 234 -10.91 -0.43 -5.45
C GLU A 234 -11.72 -1.25 -6.48
N LEU A 235 -11.45 -1.10 -7.77
CA LEU A 235 -12.05 -1.94 -8.82
C LEU A 235 -11.84 -3.43 -8.55
N LEU A 236 -10.62 -3.84 -8.19
CA LEU A 236 -10.31 -5.24 -7.89
C LEU A 236 -11.05 -5.76 -6.64
N GLY A 237 -11.44 -4.88 -5.72
CA GLY A 237 -12.20 -5.21 -4.51
C GLY A 237 -13.69 -5.27 -4.69
N LEU A 238 -14.23 -4.78 -5.83
CA LEU A 238 -15.67 -4.74 -6.10
C LEU A 238 -16.26 -6.13 -6.33
N ARG A 239 -17.42 -6.35 -5.70
CA ARG A 239 -18.26 -7.53 -5.89
C ARG A 239 -19.62 -7.11 -6.41
N TRP A 240 -20.39 -8.03 -6.97
CA TRP A 240 -21.71 -7.71 -7.52
C TRP A 240 -22.69 -7.13 -6.49
N ARG A 241 -22.59 -7.52 -5.22
CA ARG A 241 -23.38 -6.95 -4.12
C ARG A 241 -23.07 -5.47 -3.82
N ASP A 242 -21.95 -4.95 -4.32
CA ASP A 242 -21.56 -3.55 -4.11
C ASP A 242 -22.17 -2.61 -5.16
N TRP A 243 -22.97 -3.13 -6.10
CA TRP A 243 -23.69 -2.41 -7.15
C TRP A 243 -25.19 -2.73 -7.10
N ASP A 244 -26.02 -1.69 -7.01
CA ASP A 244 -27.50 -1.81 -6.94
C ASP A 244 -28.24 -1.48 -8.25
N GLY A 245 -27.49 -1.20 -9.32
CA GLY A 245 -28.02 -0.78 -10.63
C GLY A 245 -27.87 0.72 -10.92
N GLU A 246 -27.69 1.54 -9.90
CA GLU A 246 -27.51 3.00 -10.00
C GLU A 246 -26.25 3.49 -9.28
N CYS A 247 -25.97 2.89 -8.13
CA CYS A 247 -24.90 3.28 -7.23
C CYS A 247 -23.87 2.16 -7.07
N LEU A 248 -22.64 2.58 -6.75
CA LEU A 248 -21.52 1.68 -6.47
C LEU A 248 -20.92 2.01 -5.10
N VAL A 249 -20.89 1.03 -4.21
CA VAL A 249 -20.32 1.16 -2.85
C VAL A 249 -18.84 0.82 -2.88
N ILE A 250 -18.01 1.80 -2.58
CA ILE A 250 -16.55 1.63 -2.52
C ILE A 250 -16.10 1.59 -1.06
N ASN A 251 -15.89 0.41 -0.52
CA ASN A 251 -15.49 0.19 0.89
C ASN A 251 -14.19 -0.62 1.03
N LYS A 252 -13.74 -1.27 -0.03
CA LYS A 252 -12.61 -2.20 -0.03
C LYS A 252 -11.61 -1.88 -1.14
N SER A 253 -10.43 -2.43 -0.98
CA SER A 253 -9.37 -2.34 -1.99
C SER A 253 -8.52 -3.60 -1.92
N ILE A 254 -8.21 -4.19 -3.07
CA ILE A 254 -7.31 -5.34 -3.18
C ILE A 254 -5.97 -4.90 -3.76
N SER A 255 -4.90 -5.37 -3.15
CA SER A 255 -3.55 -5.25 -3.69
C SER A 255 -2.86 -6.61 -3.68
N MET A 256 -2.01 -6.86 -4.69
CA MET A 256 -1.17 -8.05 -4.70
C MET A 256 0.03 -7.84 -3.77
N ALA A 257 0.32 -8.79 -2.91
CA ALA A 257 1.49 -8.82 -2.06
C ALA A 257 2.20 -10.17 -2.15
N LYS A 258 3.50 -10.19 -1.83
CA LYS A 258 4.31 -11.41 -1.84
C LYS A 258 3.73 -12.45 -0.90
N ASN A 259 3.57 -13.67 -1.39
CA ASN A 259 3.15 -14.81 -0.56
C ASN A 259 4.33 -15.27 0.30
N ARG A 260 4.32 -14.86 1.58
CA ARG A 260 5.36 -15.23 2.55
C ARG A 260 5.14 -16.59 3.19
N ASN A 261 3.93 -17.13 3.06
CA ASN A 261 3.52 -18.40 3.67
C ASN A 261 3.46 -19.54 2.65
N LYS A 262 4.03 -19.36 1.44
CA LYS A 262 4.02 -20.42 0.45
C LYS A 262 4.87 -21.59 0.92
N SER A 263 4.30 -22.81 0.86
CA SER A 263 4.94 -24.04 1.30
C SER A 263 5.68 -24.76 0.16
N SER A 264 5.41 -24.40 -1.09
CA SER A 264 6.05 -25.00 -2.26
C SER A 264 6.26 -23.99 -3.39
N ASP A 265 7.15 -24.29 -4.33
CA ASP A 265 7.38 -23.46 -5.53
C ASP A 265 6.20 -23.47 -6.51
N ALA A 266 5.31 -24.45 -6.41
CA ALA A 266 4.08 -24.49 -7.20
C ALA A 266 3.04 -23.46 -6.75
N GLU A 267 3.15 -22.92 -5.54
CA GLU A 267 2.25 -21.88 -5.04
C GLU A 267 2.56 -20.52 -5.68
N ASN A 268 1.51 -19.69 -5.82
CA ASN A 268 1.66 -18.36 -6.37
C ASN A 268 2.61 -17.51 -5.52
N ASN A 269 3.55 -16.83 -6.16
CA ASN A 269 4.47 -15.90 -5.50
C ASN A 269 3.78 -14.67 -4.92
N PHE A 270 2.59 -14.30 -5.45
CA PHE A 270 1.80 -13.17 -5.01
C PHE A 270 0.37 -13.61 -4.76
N ILE A 271 -0.21 -13.08 -3.70
CA ILE A 271 -1.60 -13.31 -3.29
C ILE A 271 -2.37 -12.00 -3.20
N PRO A 272 -3.69 -12.02 -3.46
CA PRO A 272 -4.54 -10.86 -3.24
C PRO A 272 -4.70 -10.62 -1.74
N CYS A 273 -4.44 -9.36 -1.33
CA CYS A 273 -4.65 -8.90 0.03
C CYS A 273 -5.77 -7.87 0.02
N GLU A 274 -6.92 -8.25 0.57
CA GLU A 274 -8.06 -7.36 0.76
C GLU A 274 -7.79 -6.44 1.96
N GLY A 275 -8.13 -5.17 1.84
CA GLY A 275 -8.02 -4.18 2.90
C GLY A 275 -8.99 -3.04 2.71
N THR A 276 -9.03 -2.14 3.68
CA THR A 276 -9.82 -0.89 3.57
C THR A 276 -9.25 0.00 2.48
N THR A 277 -10.08 0.91 1.96
CA THR A 277 -9.63 1.97 1.04
C THR A 277 -8.46 2.77 1.63
N LYS A 278 -7.69 3.44 0.78
CA LYS A 278 -6.48 4.19 1.21
C LYS A 278 -6.76 5.19 2.33
N ASN A 279 -7.94 5.83 2.30
CA ASN A 279 -8.37 6.84 3.29
C ASN A 279 -9.28 6.25 4.37
N GLN A 280 -9.48 4.92 4.42
CA GLN A 280 -10.35 4.20 5.37
C GLN A 280 -11.82 4.67 5.38
N LYS A 281 -12.24 5.44 4.38
CA LYS A 281 -13.61 5.93 4.23
C LYS A 281 -14.32 5.17 3.12
N ALA A 282 -15.46 4.57 3.45
CA ALA A 282 -16.39 4.09 2.44
C ALA A 282 -17.06 5.29 1.76
N ARG A 283 -17.42 5.13 0.49
CA ARG A 283 -18.19 6.13 -0.25
C ARG A 283 -19.13 5.44 -1.23
N ILE A 284 -20.20 6.14 -1.56
CA ILE A 284 -21.19 5.71 -2.54
C ILE A 284 -21.03 6.61 -3.76
N LEU A 285 -20.89 6.01 -4.92
CA LEU A 285 -20.81 6.69 -6.20
C LEU A 285 -22.11 6.50 -6.94
N VAL A 286 -22.81 7.58 -7.26
CA VAL A 286 -23.89 7.58 -8.24
C VAL A 286 -23.24 7.51 -9.62
N LEU A 287 -23.60 6.51 -10.40
CA LEU A 287 -22.95 6.22 -11.66
C LEU A 287 -23.59 6.99 -12.82
N SER A 288 -22.77 7.37 -13.80
CA SER A 288 -23.26 7.85 -15.09
C SER A 288 -23.86 6.68 -15.89
N ASP A 289 -24.73 6.99 -16.86
CA ASP A 289 -25.33 6.00 -17.77
C ASP A 289 -24.26 5.16 -18.48
N LYS A 290 -23.14 5.77 -18.88
CA LYS A 290 -22.01 5.05 -19.49
C LYS A 290 -21.40 4.01 -18.54
N ALA A 291 -21.17 4.38 -17.28
CA ALA A 291 -20.62 3.47 -16.27
C ALA A 291 -21.60 2.33 -15.94
N ASN A 292 -22.88 2.65 -15.78
CA ASN A 292 -23.94 1.65 -15.56
C ASN A 292 -24.06 0.67 -16.72
N LYS A 293 -24.06 1.16 -17.96
CA LYS A 293 -24.09 0.32 -19.15
C LYS A 293 -22.90 -0.65 -19.24
N ILE A 294 -21.71 -0.18 -18.85
CA ILE A 294 -20.51 -1.03 -18.77
C ILE A 294 -20.70 -2.13 -17.73
N LEU A 295 -21.17 -1.81 -16.51
CA LEU A 295 -21.43 -2.80 -15.45
C LEU A 295 -22.50 -3.82 -15.88
N GLN A 296 -23.58 -3.36 -16.51
CA GLN A 296 -24.62 -4.24 -17.01
C GLN A 296 -24.11 -5.21 -18.08
N ASN A 297 -23.25 -4.74 -18.98
CA ASN A 297 -22.62 -5.57 -19.98
C ASN A 297 -21.64 -6.61 -19.38
N ILE A 298 -20.96 -6.28 -18.27
CA ILE A 298 -20.13 -7.24 -17.53
C ILE A 298 -21.03 -8.26 -16.82
N LYS A 299 -22.13 -7.81 -16.17
CA LYS A 299 -23.06 -8.66 -15.44
C LYS A 299 -23.71 -9.71 -16.31
N ASN A 300 -24.12 -9.34 -17.53
CA ASN A 300 -24.75 -10.24 -18.50
C ASN A 300 -23.84 -11.43 -18.91
N GLU A 301 -22.52 -11.32 -18.70
CA GLU A 301 -21.52 -12.35 -18.99
C GLU A 301 -20.97 -13.01 -17.72
N SER A 302 -21.48 -12.64 -16.53
CA SER A 302 -21.02 -13.08 -15.21
C SER A 302 -22.01 -14.04 -14.56
N SER A 303 -21.59 -14.66 -13.46
CA SER A 303 -22.48 -15.49 -12.63
C SER A 303 -23.49 -14.64 -11.85
N GLU A 304 -24.50 -15.29 -11.30
CA GLU A 304 -25.52 -14.66 -10.45
C GLU A 304 -25.05 -14.48 -8.99
N ASP A 305 -23.87 -15.03 -8.61
CA ASP A 305 -23.38 -14.93 -7.24
C ASP A 305 -23.04 -13.47 -6.88
N PRO A 306 -23.73 -12.86 -5.89
CA PRO A 306 -23.47 -11.50 -5.46
C PRO A 306 -22.09 -11.30 -4.82
N ASN A 307 -21.44 -12.37 -4.42
CA ASN A 307 -20.11 -12.34 -3.80
C ASN A 307 -18.96 -12.46 -4.80
N GLU A 308 -19.25 -12.74 -6.06
CA GLU A 308 -18.23 -12.82 -7.10
C GLU A 308 -17.65 -11.43 -7.41
N PHE A 309 -16.36 -11.40 -7.72
CA PHE A 309 -15.67 -10.16 -8.11
C PHE A 309 -16.11 -9.70 -9.50
N ILE A 310 -16.26 -8.38 -9.67
CA ILE A 310 -16.58 -7.74 -10.96
C ILE A 310 -15.35 -7.79 -11.90
N ALA A 311 -14.15 -7.60 -11.35
CA ALA A 311 -12.92 -7.53 -12.12
C ALA A 311 -12.25 -8.91 -12.26
N VAL A 312 -12.83 -9.80 -13.04
CA VAL A 312 -12.28 -11.14 -13.31
C VAL A 312 -11.63 -11.23 -14.69
N THR A 313 -10.70 -12.18 -14.83
CA THR A 313 -10.11 -12.56 -16.11
C THR A 313 -11.08 -13.41 -16.91
N ARG A 314 -10.75 -13.71 -18.18
CA ARG A 314 -11.53 -14.62 -19.02
C ARG A 314 -11.69 -16.04 -18.43
N THR A 315 -10.82 -16.44 -17.52
CA THR A 315 -10.85 -17.74 -16.82
C THR A 315 -11.54 -17.68 -15.46
N GLY A 316 -12.24 -16.57 -15.13
CA GLY A 316 -12.95 -16.39 -13.85
C GLY A 316 -12.03 -16.06 -12.66
N LYS A 317 -10.72 -15.97 -12.83
CA LYS A 317 -9.81 -15.57 -11.75
C LYS A 317 -9.83 -14.06 -11.55
N LEU A 318 -9.65 -13.59 -10.30
CA LEU A 318 -9.49 -12.17 -10.00
C LEU A 318 -8.39 -11.58 -10.89
N ASN A 319 -8.66 -10.43 -11.50
CA ASN A 319 -7.69 -9.73 -12.31
C ASN A 319 -6.59 -9.09 -11.42
N THR A 320 -5.53 -8.59 -12.01
CA THR A 320 -4.45 -7.91 -11.30
C THR A 320 -4.20 -6.53 -11.89
N ALA A 321 -3.68 -5.60 -11.09
CA ALA A 321 -3.30 -4.28 -11.57
C ALA A 321 -2.29 -4.37 -12.73
N SER A 322 -1.31 -5.29 -12.66
CA SER A 322 -0.32 -5.48 -13.73
C SER A 322 -0.94 -5.98 -15.04
N ASN A 323 -1.93 -6.88 -14.96
CA ASN A 323 -2.64 -7.34 -16.17
C ASN A 323 -3.46 -6.21 -16.80
N LEU A 324 -4.14 -5.39 -15.98
CA LEU A 324 -4.89 -4.23 -16.45
C LEU A 324 -3.96 -3.17 -17.05
N GLU A 325 -2.82 -2.90 -16.41
CA GLU A 325 -1.79 -1.97 -16.92
C GLU A 325 -1.30 -2.42 -18.30
N HIS A 326 -0.81 -3.66 -18.39
CA HIS A 326 -0.35 -4.20 -19.67
C HIS A 326 -1.44 -4.19 -20.74
N ARG A 327 -2.70 -4.45 -20.37
CA ARG A 327 -3.81 -4.39 -21.34
C ARG A 327 -4.09 -2.96 -21.80
N LEU A 328 -4.00 -1.98 -20.89
CA LEU A 328 -4.11 -0.57 -21.24
C LEU A 328 -3.01 -0.14 -22.22
N GLU A 329 -1.76 -0.52 -21.97
CA GLU A 329 -0.63 -0.25 -22.88
C GLU A 329 -0.92 -0.77 -24.31
N VAL A 330 -1.42 -2.00 -24.42
CA VAL A 330 -1.77 -2.57 -25.73
C VAL A 330 -2.92 -1.80 -26.41
N ILE A 331 -3.93 -1.39 -25.62
CA ILE A 331 -5.06 -0.61 -26.15
C ILE A 331 -4.57 0.78 -26.63
N LEU A 332 -3.76 1.47 -25.84
CA LEU A 332 -3.21 2.77 -26.22
C LEU A 332 -2.40 2.70 -27.50
N LYS A 333 -1.53 1.71 -27.61
CA LYS A 333 -0.73 1.46 -28.81
C LYS A 333 -1.62 1.24 -30.06
N ASN A 334 -2.63 0.38 -29.94
CA ASN A 334 -3.52 0.06 -31.05
C ASN A 334 -4.48 1.22 -31.41
N ALA A 335 -4.79 2.08 -30.42
CA ALA A 335 -5.53 3.31 -30.65
C ALA A 335 -4.68 4.45 -31.29
N GLY A 336 -3.36 4.20 -31.51
CA GLY A 336 -2.44 5.18 -32.07
C GLY A 336 -2.06 6.30 -31.09
N ILE A 337 -2.01 5.98 -29.77
CA ILE A 337 -1.66 6.92 -28.70
C ILE A 337 -0.28 6.50 -28.18
N GLU A 338 0.79 6.96 -28.84
CA GLU A 338 2.16 6.49 -28.57
C GLU A 338 2.91 7.35 -27.55
N ASP A 339 2.61 8.65 -27.46
CA ASP A 339 3.41 9.62 -26.68
C ASP A 339 2.88 9.88 -25.26
N VAL A 340 1.87 9.14 -24.82
CA VAL A 340 1.29 9.35 -23.51
C VAL A 340 1.84 8.33 -22.52
N ASN A 341 2.62 8.80 -21.53
CA ASN A 341 2.98 8.02 -20.33
C ASN A 341 1.70 7.73 -19.50
N GLY A 342 0.74 7.03 -20.14
CA GLY A 342 -0.61 6.81 -19.66
C GLY A 342 -0.75 5.46 -18.97
N GLY A 343 -0.69 5.44 -17.64
CA GLY A 343 -1.03 4.26 -16.84
C GLY A 343 -2.48 4.29 -16.32
N LEU A 344 -2.87 3.25 -15.57
CA LEU A 344 -4.21 3.17 -14.96
C LEU A 344 -4.57 4.41 -14.13
N HIS A 345 -3.58 5.07 -13.53
CA HIS A 345 -3.81 6.29 -12.77
C HIS A 345 -4.13 7.50 -13.67
N THR A 346 -3.71 7.47 -14.93
CA THR A 346 -4.05 8.49 -15.92
C THR A 346 -5.54 8.46 -16.27
N LEU A 347 -6.16 7.27 -16.36
CA LEU A 347 -7.62 7.15 -16.54
C LEU A 347 -8.38 7.91 -15.45
N ARG A 348 -7.97 7.72 -14.19
CA ARG A 348 -8.56 8.42 -13.05
C ARG A 348 -8.31 9.94 -13.08
N LYS A 349 -7.11 10.37 -13.48
CA LYS A 349 -6.80 11.79 -13.64
C LYS A 349 -7.65 12.42 -14.74
N THR A 350 -7.83 11.72 -15.86
CA THR A 350 -8.68 12.15 -16.99
C THR A 350 -10.11 12.33 -16.53
N PHE A 351 -10.69 11.34 -15.85
CA PHE A 351 -12.04 11.45 -15.29
C PHE A 351 -12.19 12.65 -14.35
N ALA A 352 -11.25 12.79 -13.41
CA ALA A 352 -11.29 13.88 -12.45
C ALA A 352 -11.16 15.26 -13.12
N THR A 353 -10.35 15.35 -14.17
CA THR A 353 -10.19 16.57 -14.97
C THR A 353 -11.46 16.90 -15.74
N ASP A 354 -12.07 15.91 -16.39
CA ASP A 354 -13.32 16.06 -17.10
C ASP A 354 -14.45 16.60 -16.20
N LEU A 355 -14.61 16.02 -14.99
CA LEU A 355 -15.57 16.54 -14.02
C LEU A 355 -15.32 18.01 -13.67
N TYR A 356 -14.06 18.36 -13.44
CA TYR A 356 -13.69 19.74 -13.11
C TYR A 356 -13.92 20.70 -14.27
N GLU A 357 -13.58 20.31 -15.51
CA GLU A 357 -13.82 21.12 -16.72
C GLU A 357 -15.31 21.33 -16.99
N LYS A 358 -16.14 20.37 -16.58
CA LYS A 358 -17.60 20.44 -16.60
C LYS A 358 -18.20 21.27 -15.45
N GLY A 359 -17.38 21.89 -14.60
CA GLY A 359 -17.78 22.86 -13.60
C GLY A 359 -17.92 22.32 -12.16
N ALA A 360 -17.56 21.07 -11.91
CA ALA A 360 -17.53 20.53 -10.55
C ALA A 360 -16.48 21.24 -9.67
N LYS A 361 -16.81 21.49 -8.41
CA LYS A 361 -15.87 22.06 -7.45
C LYS A 361 -14.78 21.04 -7.10
N VAL A 362 -13.57 21.52 -6.74
CA VAL A 362 -12.45 20.63 -6.40
C VAL A 362 -12.80 19.72 -5.23
N GLU A 363 -13.56 20.21 -4.26
CA GLU A 363 -14.03 19.48 -3.08
C GLU A 363 -14.97 18.33 -3.47
N GLU A 364 -15.87 18.58 -4.41
CA GLU A 364 -16.84 17.59 -4.92
C GLU A 364 -16.11 16.49 -5.70
N VAL A 365 -15.21 16.88 -6.58
CA VAL A 365 -14.38 15.92 -7.32
C VAL A 365 -13.52 15.09 -6.38
N ALA A 366 -12.86 15.71 -5.39
CA ALA A 366 -12.04 15.02 -4.40
C ALA A 366 -12.87 14.02 -3.59
N ALA A 367 -14.07 14.40 -3.17
CA ALA A 367 -15.02 13.53 -2.47
C ALA A 367 -15.44 12.35 -3.35
N TYR A 368 -15.84 12.61 -4.59
CA TYR A 368 -16.29 11.57 -5.54
C TYR A 368 -15.19 10.54 -5.81
N ILE A 369 -13.99 10.98 -6.21
CA ILE A 369 -12.88 10.05 -6.45
C ILE A 369 -12.28 9.48 -5.16
N GLY A 370 -12.56 10.03 -3.97
CA GLY A 370 -12.03 9.59 -2.68
C GLY A 370 -10.55 9.95 -2.50
N ASP A 371 -10.15 11.16 -2.90
CA ASP A 371 -8.82 11.73 -2.68
C ASP A 371 -8.85 12.85 -1.63
N LEU A 372 -7.66 13.31 -1.23
CA LEU A 372 -7.54 14.53 -0.44
C LEU A 372 -7.70 15.75 -1.38
N GLU A 373 -8.45 16.75 -0.92
CA GLU A 373 -8.64 18.02 -1.65
C GLU A 373 -7.29 18.65 -2.05
N SER A 374 -6.32 18.64 -1.14
CA SER A 374 -4.98 19.18 -1.41
C SER A 374 -4.24 18.46 -2.56
N THR A 375 -4.47 17.14 -2.70
CA THR A 375 -3.91 16.33 -3.80
C THR A 375 -4.64 16.65 -5.10
N THR A 376 -5.96 16.67 -5.06
CA THR A 376 -6.82 16.99 -6.21
C THR A 376 -6.50 18.40 -6.72
N ARG A 377 -6.42 19.39 -5.84
CA ARG A 377 -6.08 20.79 -6.17
C ARG A 377 -4.73 20.93 -6.89
N LYS A 378 -3.72 20.18 -6.51
CA LYS A 378 -2.40 20.19 -7.17
C LYS A 378 -2.50 19.80 -8.66
N TYR A 379 -3.26 18.76 -8.98
CA TYR A 379 -3.45 18.34 -10.36
C TYR A 379 -4.16 19.40 -11.21
N TYR A 380 -5.20 20.05 -10.67
CA TYR A 380 -5.95 21.08 -11.39
C TYR A 380 -5.17 22.37 -11.62
N ILE A 381 -4.36 22.80 -10.65
CA ILE A 381 -3.47 23.96 -10.82
C ILE A 381 -2.50 23.71 -11.97
N ALA A 382 -1.93 22.49 -12.06
CA ALA A 382 -1.03 22.13 -13.14
C ALA A 382 -1.73 22.17 -14.52
N ILE A 383 -2.96 21.64 -14.62
CA ILE A 383 -3.75 21.65 -15.86
C ILE A 383 -4.13 23.07 -16.29
N ARG A 384 -4.61 23.93 -15.36
CA ARG A 384 -4.92 25.34 -15.66
C ARG A 384 -3.72 26.11 -16.18
N LYS A 385 -2.53 25.88 -15.62
CA LYS A 385 -1.31 26.52 -16.11
C LYS A 385 -0.96 26.11 -17.54
N LYS A 386 -1.26 24.87 -17.93
CA LYS A 386 -1.00 24.35 -19.29
C LYS A 386 -1.97 24.93 -20.33
N LYS A 387 -3.27 25.08 -19.99
CA LYS A 387 -4.31 25.58 -20.92
C LYS A 387 -4.35 27.12 -21.08
N GLY A 388 -3.53 27.88 -20.34
CA GLY A 388 -3.61 29.34 -20.33
C GLY A 388 -4.85 29.85 -19.56
N SER A 389 -4.80 31.08 -19.04
CA SER A 389 -5.83 31.67 -18.16
C SER A 389 -7.10 32.14 -18.88
N GLY A 390 -7.57 31.48 -19.92
CA GLY A 390 -8.61 31.99 -20.83
C GLY A 390 -9.87 31.16 -21.03
N ALA A 391 -10.14 30.13 -20.25
CA ALA A 391 -11.38 29.35 -20.39
C ALA A 391 -12.48 29.91 -19.48
N ASP A 392 -13.46 30.61 -20.06
CA ASP A 392 -14.71 31.03 -19.43
C ASP A 392 -15.47 29.85 -18.85
N ALA A 393 -15.83 29.94 -17.58
CA ALA A 393 -16.67 29.00 -16.87
C ALA A 393 -18.14 29.19 -17.33
N LYS A 394 -18.52 28.50 -18.37
CA LYS A 394 -19.94 28.39 -18.77
C LYS A 394 -20.22 26.95 -19.16
N HIS A 395 -20.60 26.11 -18.20
CA HIS A 395 -21.61 25.05 -18.36
C HIS A 395 -21.76 24.33 -17.02
N VAL A 396 -22.90 24.54 -16.40
CA VAL A 396 -23.35 23.74 -15.24
C VAL A 396 -23.86 22.42 -15.82
N VAL A 397 -23.17 21.34 -15.52
CA VAL A 397 -23.64 19.97 -15.81
C VAL A 397 -24.23 19.40 -14.54
N GLU A 398 -25.37 18.72 -14.62
CA GLU A 398 -25.92 17.94 -13.53
C GLU A 398 -24.90 16.88 -13.09
N LEU A 399 -24.35 17.11 -11.92
CA LEU A 399 -23.41 16.17 -11.29
C LEU A 399 -24.17 15.00 -10.69
N PRO A 400 -23.67 13.77 -10.79
CA PRO A 400 -24.15 12.68 -9.98
C PRO A 400 -24.01 13.06 -8.49
N MET A 401 -25.10 13.20 -7.76
CA MET A 401 -25.05 13.67 -6.38
C MET A 401 -24.45 12.60 -5.46
N LEU A 402 -23.55 12.99 -4.58
CA LEU A 402 -23.12 12.18 -3.44
C LEU A 402 -24.28 12.15 -2.43
N LYS A 403 -24.89 10.98 -2.22
CA LYS A 403 -25.79 10.79 -1.08
C LYS A 403 -24.96 10.80 0.20
N SER A 404 -25.35 11.60 1.19
CA SER A 404 -24.68 11.62 2.49
C SER A 404 -24.89 10.29 3.20
N GLY A 405 -23.85 9.79 3.91
CA GLY A 405 -23.93 8.49 4.59
C GLY A 405 -24.98 8.38 5.71
N LYS A 406 -25.78 9.43 5.96
CA LYS A 406 -26.92 9.40 6.88
C LYS A 406 -28.17 8.76 6.25
N ASP A 407 -28.29 8.81 4.92
CA ASP A 407 -29.47 8.29 4.23
C ASP A 407 -29.43 6.75 4.02
N VAL A 408 -28.34 6.11 4.41
CA VAL A 408 -28.11 4.66 4.19
C VAL A 408 -28.48 3.80 5.40
N GLN A 409 -28.69 4.40 6.60
CA GLN A 409 -29.06 3.64 7.79
C GLN A 409 -30.56 3.33 7.90
N GLU A 410 -31.42 3.96 7.13
CA GLU A 410 -32.89 3.71 7.20
C GLU A 410 -33.41 2.62 6.27
N ASN A 411 -32.58 2.12 5.30
CA ASN A 411 -33.01 1.07 4.35
C ASN A 411 -32.32 -0.29 4.52
N ALA A 412 -31.68 -0.53 5.67
CA ALA A 412 -31.10 -1.82 6.01
C ALA A 412 -31.74 -2.37 7.31
N VAL A 413 -33.05 -2.67 7.24
CA VAL A 413 -33.74 -3.55 8.19
C VAL A 413 -34.42 -4.66 7.40
#